data_eb9977de40a795d8810e3c003f0d6a56
#
_entry.id   eb9977de40a795d8810e3c003f0d6a56
#
_cell.length_a   1.000
_cell.length_b   1.000
_cell.length_c   1.000
_cell.angle_alpha   90.00
_cell.angle_beta   90.00
_cell.angle_gamma   90.00
#
_symmetry.space_group_name_H-M   'P 1'
#
loop_
_entity.id
_entity.type
_entity.pdbx_description
1 polymer ?
#
loop_
_entity_poly.entity_id
_entity_poly.type
_entity_poly.pdbx_seq_one_letter_code
_entity_poly.pdbx_strand_id
1 'polypeptide(L)'
;VDWQGKHVTVAGLGVSGVPAARALHERGALVTVVNDGDDERTRAQAAELEALGVTVRLGDGATLPPSTELVVTAPGWQPDKPLFLAAAEAGVPVWGDVELAWRLRGDDGRKPAPWLAVTGTNGKTTTVRMLASILRAAGLRTEAVGNIGVSLLDAVVGETEYDVLAVELSSYQLHWAPSLRAHSAAVLNLAPDHLDWHGSMEAYAADKGRVYEGNTVACVYNVADPATEDLVREADVEEGCRAIGFTLGAPGPSQLGVVDGILVDRAFVADRHKQAQELAEVSDVDPPAPHNIANALAAAALARAFGVQPAAVRDGLRAFRPDAHRIEHVADLDEVRYVDDSKATNTHATEASLAAYDSIVWIAGGLAKGATFDELVIGAAKRLRG
;
A
#
# COMPACT_ATOMS: atom_id res chain seq x y z
N VAL A 1 24.72 -5.03 2.60
CA VAL A 1 25.21 -4.06 3.61
C VAL A 1 25.88 -4.85 4.73
N ASP A 2 27.11 -4.46 5.12
CA ASP A 2 27.74 -5.01 6.32
C ASP A 2 27.17 -4.29 7.55
N TRP A 3 26.50 -5.05 8.42
CA TRP A 3 25.84 -4.54 9.62
C TRP A 3 26.71 -4.65 10.87
N GLN A 4 27.77 -5.47 10.84
CA GLN A 4 28.59 -5.78 12.00
C GLN A 4 29.25 -4.51 12.58
N GLY A 5 28.85 -4.16 13.79
CA GLY A 5 29.38 -2.98 14.50
C GLY A 5 28.86 -1.63 13.99
N LYS A 6 27.98 -1.59 12.98
CA LYS A 6 27.40 -0.38 12.46
C LYS A 6 26.44 0.28 13.45
N HIS A 7 26.63 1.56 13.73
CA HIS A 7 25.76 2.31 14.62
C HIS A 7 24.49 2.75 13.91
N VAL A 8 23.34 2.17 14.29
CA VAL A 8 22.03 2.48 13.70
C VAL A 8 21.08 3.04 14.75
N THR A 9 20.51 4.20 14.45
CA THR A 9 19.44 4.78 15.25
C THR A 9 18.09 4.41 14.65
N VAL A 10 17.22 3.80 15.46
CA VAL A 10 15.83 3.49 15.09
C VAL A 10 14.92 4.53 15.72
N ALA A 11 14.18 5.29 14.91
CA ALA A 11 13.28 6.34 15.35
C ALA A 11 11.85 5.81 15.46
N GLY A 12 11.38 5.65 16.70
CA GLY A 12 10.03 5.21 17.06
C GLY A 12 9.96 3.77 17.57
N LEU A 13 9.21 3.57 18.64
CA LEU A 13 8.77 2.29 19.18
C LEU A 13 7.34 2.01 18.74
N GLY A 14 7.16 1.25 17.69
CA GLY A 14 5.86 0.91 17.14
C GLY A 14 5.92 -0.33 16.30
N VAL A 15 4.88 -0.52 15.50
CA VAL A 15 4.73 -1.70 14.62
C VAL A 15 5.93 -1.89 13.68
N SER A 16 6.56 -0.82 13.22
CA SER A 16 7.73 -0.87 12.34
C SER A 16 9.06 -0.83 13.10
N GLY A 17 9.14 -0.04 14.19
CA GLY A 17 10.43 0.21 14.87
C GLY A 17 10.96 -0.97 15.67
N VAL A 18 10.10 -1.69 16.38
CA VAL A 18 10.52 -2.86 17.16
C VAL A 18 11.07 -3.99 16.27
N PRO A 19 10.39 -4.39 15.18
CA PRO A 19 10.95 -5.35 14.21
C PRO A 19 12.25 -4.87 13.57
N ALA A 20 12.35 -3.58 13.22
CA ALA A 20 13.56 -3.01 12.65
C ALA A 20 14.76 -3.09 13.60
N ALA A 21 14.56 -2.70 14.88
CA ALA A 21 15.60 -2.76 15.90
C ALA A 21 16.09 -4.20 16.11
N ARG A 22 15.17 -5.16 16.18
CA ARG A 22 15.51 -6.59 16.34
C ARG A 22 16.27 -7.11 15.13
N ALA A 23 15.76 -6.91 13.92
CA ALA A 23 16.38 -7.40 12.69
C ALA A 23 17.81 -6.86 12.48
N LEU A 24 18.05 -5.61 12.85
CA LEU A 24 19.37 -4.97 12.76
C LEU A 24 20.31 -5.50 13.85
N HIS A 25 19.83 -5.63 15.09
CA HIS A 25 20.62 -6.17 16.21
C HIS A 25 21.05 -7.63 15.96
N GLU A 26 20.17 -8.48 15.45
CA GLU A 26 20.47 -9.88 15.07
C GLU A 26 21.54 -9.99 13.99
N ARG A 27 21.73 -8.93 13.19
CA ARG A 27 22.78 -8.81 12.16
C ARG A 27 24.07 -8.17 12.67
N GLY A 28 24.16 -7.89 13.97
CA GLY A 28 25.36 -7.36 14.63
C GLY A 28 25.48 -5.84 14.62
N ALA A 29 24.43 -5.10 14.24
CA ALA A 29 24.42 -3.65 14.38
C ALA A 29 24.34 -3.23 15.85
N LEU A 30 24.98 -2.09 16.16
CA LEU A 30 24.86 -1.41 17.44
C LEU A 30 23.63 -0.49 17.38
N VAL A 31 22.51 -0.97 17.91
CA VAL A 31 21.22 -0.30 17.75
C VAL A 31 20.90 0.58 18.95
N THR A 32 20.55 1.84 18.67
CA THR A 32 19.95 2.77 19.65
C THR A 32 18.54 3.13 19.15
N VAL A 33 17.52 2.84 19.94
CA VAL A 33 16.15 3.27 19.65
C VAL A 33 15.86 4.58 20.36
N VAL A 34 15.30 5.55 19.67
CA VAL A 34 14.81 6.82 20.21
C VAL A 34 13.31 6.92 20.02
N ASN A 35 12.58 7.43 21.02
CA ASN A 35 11.12 7.55 20.97
C ASN A 35 10.65 8.81 21.71
N ASP A 36 9.67 9.53 21.15
CA ASP A 36 9.09 10.72 21.79
C ASP A 36 8.31 10.39 23.06
N GLY A 37 7.56 9.28 23.04
CA GLY A 37 6.71 8.86 24.14
C GLY A 37 7.47 8.10 25.22
N ASP A 38 6.97 8.23 26.46
CA ASP A 38 7.42 7.49 27.64
C ASP A 38 6.20 7.04 28.46
N ASP A 39 5.33 6.25 27.84
CA ASP A 39 4.15 5.66 28.45
C ASP A 39 4.38 4.18 28.83
N GLU A 40 3.39 3.55 29.46
CA GLU A 40 3.48 2.15 29.89
C GLU A 40 3.74 1.18 28.74
N ARG A 41 3.13 1.42 27.58
CA ARG A 41 3.30 0.59 26.38
C ARG A 41 4.73 0.70 25.84
N THR A 42 5.22 1.93 25.68
CA THR A 42 6.56 2.18 25.16
C THR A 42 7.64 1.68 26.10
N ARG A 43 7.42 1.76 27.44
CA ARG A 43 8.32 1.16 28.45
C ARG A 43 8.36 -0.35 28.37
N ALA A 44 7.22 -1.02 28.13
CA ALA A 44 7.20 -2.48 27.97
C ALA A 44 7.98 -2.89 26.72
N GLN A 45 7.80 -2.20 25.58
CA GLN A 45 8.54 -2.45 24.35
C GLN A 45 10.04 -2.17 24.50
N ALA A 46 10.39 -1.11 25.24
CA ALA A 46 11.78 -0.78 25.56
C ALA A 46 12.44 -1.91 26.35
N ALA A 47 11.79 -2.40 27.40
CA ALA A 47 12.31 -3.50 28.22
C ALA A 47 12.56 -4.79 27.42
N GLU A 48 11.72 -5.11 26.46
CA GLU A 48 11.93 -6.25 25.54
C GLU A 48 13.19 -6.08 24.69
N LEU A 49 13.42 -4.89 24.15
CA LEU A 49 14.59 -4.60 23.32
C LEU A 49 15.88 -4.51 24.15
N GLU A 50 15.80 -3.91 25.34
CA GLU A 50 16.95 -3.84 26.28
C GLU A 50 17.40 -5.22 26.75
N ALA A 51 16.46 -6.16 26.94
CA ALA A 51 16.77 -7.55 27.25
C ALA A 51 17.56 -8.26 26.13
N LEU A 52 17.46 -7.78 24.88
CA LEU A 52 18.26 -8.26 23.75
C LEU A 52 19.61 -7.54 23.62
N GLY A 53 19.87 -6.48 24.39
CA GLY A 53 21.10 -5.68 24.30
C GLY A 53 20.98 -4.42 23.44
N VAL A 54 19.77 -4.05 23.03
CA VAL A 54 19.51 -2.79 22.32
C VAL A 54 19.44 -1.63 23.31
N THR A 55 20.03 -0.49 23.01
CA THR A 55 19.89 0.72 23.81
C THR A 55 18.58 1.42 23.48
N VAL A 56 17.78 1.81 24.50
CA VAL A 56 16.52 2.55 24.27
C VAL A 56 16.52 3.88 25.02
N ARG A 57 16.07 4.94 24.37
CA ARG A 57 15.91 6.30 24.92
C ARG A 57 14.45 6.74 24.75
N LEU A 58 13.70 6.71 25.84
CA LEU A 58 12.33 7.21 25.89
C LEU A 58 12.32 8.73 26.20
N GLY A 59 11.34 9.45 25.65
CA GLY A 59 11.25 10.91 25.79
C GLY A 59 12.38 11.68 25.07
N ASP A 60 13.14 11.04 24.20
CA ASP A 60 14.32 11.62 23.51
C ASP A 60 14.26 11.37 21.98
N GLY A 61 13.09 11.63 21.38
CA GLY A 61 12.91 11.47 19.93
C GLY A 61 13.49 12.62 19.08
N ALA A 62 14.03 13.66 19.69
CA ALA A 62 14.58 14.82 18.99
C ALA A 62 16.10 14.76 18.80
N THR A 63 16.81 13.95 19.58
CA THR A 63 18.27 13.95 19.65
C THR A 63 18.87 12.83 18.78
N LEU A 64 19.77 13.20 17.85
CA LEU A 64 20.55 12.21 17.10
C LEU A 64 21.66 11.64 18.00
N PRO A 65 21.66 10.34 18.32
CA PRO A 65 22.73 9.73 19.10
C PRO A 65 24.10 9.91 18.42
N PRO A 66 25.18 10.10 19.19
CA PRO A 66 26.52 10.23 18.63
C PRO A 66 26.92 8.96 17.89
N SER A 67 27.77 9.11 16.87
CA SER A 67 28.25 8.02 16.02
C SER A 67 27.18 7.31 15.17
N THR A 68 25.97 7.84 15.09
CA THR A 68 24.94 7.30 14.19
C THR A 68 25.42 7.35 12.74
N GLU A 69 25.37 6.20 12.06
CA GLU A 69 25.76 6.05 10.65
C GLU A 69 24.53 5.86 9.74
N LEU A 70 23.39 5.50 10.33
CA LEU A 70 22.11 5.32 9.66
C LEU A 70 20.99 5.60 10.64
N VAL A 71 19.95 6.30 10.18
CA VAL A 71 18.67 6.38 10.88
C VAL A 71 17.65 5.51 10.16
N VAL A 72 16.93 4.65 10.91
CA VAL A 72 15.75 3.93 10.41
C VAL A 72 14.52 4.48 11.11
N THR A 73 13.56 5.01 10.36
CA THR A 73 12.38 5.68 10.91
C THR A 73 11.09 4.90 10.72
N ALA A 74 10.21 5.00 11.70
CA ALA A 74 8.81 4.63 11.52
C ALA A 74 8.14 5.63 10.52
N PRO A 75 7.25 5.18 9.62
CA PRO A 75 6.78 5.97 8.49
C PRO A 75 6.04 7.25 8.87
N GLY A 76 5.37 7.28 10.03
CA GLY A 76 4.59 8.44 10.48
C GLY A 76 5.39 9.62 11.03
N TRP A 77 6.70 9.51 11.18
CA TRP A 77 7.53 10.61 11.66
C TRP A 77 7.71 11.67 10.57
N GLN A 78 7.44 12.94 10.91
CA GLN A 78 7.54 14.05 9.97
C GLN A 78 9.00 14.37 9.62
N PRO A 79 9.32 14.67 8.35
CA PRO A 79 10.69 14.92 7.90
C PRO A 79 11.39 16.14 8.53
N ASP A 80 10.64 17.08 9.05
CA ASP A 80 11.13 18.31 9.69
C ASP A 80 11.48 18.16 11.17
N LYS A 81 11.38 16.95 11.72
CA LYS A 81 11.79 16.73 13.12
C LYS A 81 13.27 17.00 13.33
N PRO A 82 13.66 17.55 14.52
CA PRO A 82 15.05 17.88 14.82
C PRO A 82 16.03 16.72 14.62
N LEU A 83 15.61 15.49 14.90
CA LEU A 83 16.41 14.28 14.66
C LEU A 83 16.85 14.16 13.19
N PHE A 84 15.91 14.34 12.24
CA PHE A 84 16.20 14.20 10.81
C PHE A 84 16.96 15.38 10.25
N LEU A 85 16.70 16.60 10.77
CA LEU A 85 17.50 17.78 10.41
C LEU A 85 18.96 17.60 10.85
N ALA A 86 19.19 17.11 12.07
CA ALA A 86 20.53 16.78 12.56
C ALA A 86 21.18 15.66 11.76
N ALA A 87 20.43 14.63 11.33
CA ALA A 87 20.94 13.58 10.46
C ALA A 87 21.37 14.14 9.09
N ALA A 88 20.56 15.02 8.49
CA ALA A 88 20.88 15.67 7.23
C ALA A 88 22.13 16.56 7.35
N GLU A 89 22.26 17.35 8.41
CA GLU A 89 23.46 18.17 8.67
C GLU A 89 24.73 17.32 8.85
N ALA A 90 24.57 16.13 9.46
CA ALA A 90 25.66 15.19 9.66
C ALA A 90 25.94 14.29 8.41
N GLY A 91 25.16 14.42 7.33
CA GLY A 91 25.24 13.54 6.16
C GLY A 91 24.85 12.08 6.44
N VAL A 92 24.08 11.84 7.49
CA VAL A 92 23.58 10.50 7.88
C VAL A 92 22.33 10.16 7.08
N PRO A 93 22.31 9.05 6.34
CA PRO A 93 21.13 8.65 5.59
C PRO A 93 19.96 8.28 6.52
N VAL A 94 18.73 8.54 6.04
CA VAL A 94 17.49 8.15 6.71
C VAL A 94 16.71 7.20 5.83
N TRP A 95 16.35 6.04 6.35
CA TRP A 95 15.56 5.00 5.69
C TRP A 95 14.25 4.76 6.45
N GLY A 96 13.19 4.42 5.73
CA GLY A 96 11.98 3.87 6.35
C GLY A 96 12.08 2.35 6.54
N ASP A 97 11.04 1.79 7.14
CA ASP A 97 10.87 0.35 7.30
C ASP A 97 10.85 -0.41 5.96
N VAL A 98 10.25 0.19 4.94
CA VAL A 98 10.19 -0.36 3.57
C VAL A 98 11.57 -0.39 2.92
N GLU A 99 12.35 0.70 3.05
CA GLU A 99 13.72 0.74 2.55
C GLU A 99 14.59 -0.30 3.25
N LEU A 100 14.48 -0.42 4.57
CA LEU A 100 15.20 -1.43 5.33
C LEU A 100 14.84 -2.84 4.85
N ALA A 101 13.55 -3.16 4.72
CA ALA A 101 13.10 -4.44 4.21
C ALA A 101 13.63 -4.71 2.80
N TRP A 102 13.60 -3.69 1.93
CA TRP A 102 14.17 -3.78 0.58
C TRP A 102 15.66 -4.10 0.58
N ARG A 103 16.43 -3.51 1.49
CA ARG A 103 17.88 -3.74 1.64
C ARG A 103 18.23 -5.08 2.27
N LEU A 104 17.38 -5.60 3.16
CA LEU A 104 17.61 -6.88 3.84
C LEU A 104 17.15 -8.10 3.02
N ARG A 105 16.33 -7.92 1.96
CA ARG A 105 15.87 -9.02 1.15
C ARG A 105 17.04 -9.75 0.48
N GLY A 106 17.14 -11.04 0.70
CA GLY A 106 18.21 -11.87 0.16
C GLY A 106 19.55 -11.81 0.89
N ASP A 107 19.65 -11.12 2.04
CA ASP A 107 20.84 -11.11 2.89
C ASP A 107 21.21 -12.52 3.41
N ASP A 108 20.24 -13.42 3.47
CA ASP A 108 20.40 -14.82 3.87
C ASP A 108 20.79 -15.77 2.73
N GLY A 109 21.04 -15.22 1.55
CA GLY A 109 21.40 -15.96 0.34
C GLY A 109 20.21 -16.57 -0.42
N ARG A 110 18.97 -16.39 0.08
CA ARG A 110 17.75 -16.76 -0.65
C ARG A 110 17.49 -15.79 -1.81
N LYS A 111 16.83 -16.28 -2.85
CA LYS A 111 16.39 -15.41 -3.95
C LYS A 111 15.28 -14.48 -3.43
N PRO A 112 15.44 -13.15 -3.52
CA PRO A 112 14.41 -12.23 -3.10
C PRO A 112 13.11 -12.40 -3.89
N ALA A 113 11.97 -12.46 -3.20
CA ALA A 113 10.67 -12.44 -3.86
C ALA A 113 10.45 -11.10 -4.58
N PRO A 114 9.96 -11.09 -5.82
CA PRO A 114 9.50 -9.86 -6.48
C PRO A 114 8.34 -9.21 -5.72
N TRP A 115 8.29 -7.87 -5.74
CA TRP A 115 7.19 -7.12 -5.13
C TRP A 115 6.25 -6.59 -6.20
N LEU A 116 4.95 -6.83 -6.02
CA LEU A 116 3.87 -6.18 -6.76
C LEU A 116 3.25 -5.14 -5.82
N ALA A 117 3.60 -3.88 -6.04
CA ALA A 117 3.31 -2.81 -5.10
C ALA A 117 2.04 -2.04 -5.45
N VAL A 118 1.28 -1.63 -4.44
CA VAL A 118 0.06 -0.85 -4.60
C VAL A 118 0.08 0.34 -3.66
N THR A 119 -0.16 1.52 -4.22
CA THR A 119 -0.44 2.74 -3.47
C THR A 119 -1.65 3.48 -4.05
N GLY A 120 -2.03 4.57 -3.45
CA GLY A 120 -3.19 5.40 -3.79
C GLY A 120 -3.78 6.04 -2.55
N THR A 121 -4.73 6.92 -2.70
CA THR A 121 -5.45 7.46 -1.55
C THR A 121 -6.39 6.40 -0.99
N ASN A 122 -7.21 5.78 -1.82
CA ASN A 122 -8.20 4.77 -1.44
C ASN A 122 -8.02 3.45 -2.22
N GLY A 123 -8.59 2.36 -1.70
CA GLY A 123 -8.64 1.06 -2.36
C GLY A 123 -7.42 0.16 -2.20
N LYS A 124 -6.33 0.64 -1.61
CA LYS A 124 -5.06 -0.10 -1.46
C LYS A 124 -5.23 -1.49 -0.86
N THR A 125 -5.81 -1.58 0.32
CA THR A 125 -5.96 -2.84 1.07
C THR A 125 -6.78 -3.86 0.29
N THR A 126 -7.91 -3.42 -0.27
CA THR A 126 -8.78 -4.28 -1.09
C THR A 126 -8.03 -4.80 -2.31
N THR A 127 -7.33 -3.92 -3.04
CA THR A 127 -6.55 -4.29 -4.22
C THR A 127 -5.44 -5.28 -3.90
N VAL A 128 -4.67 -5.05 -2.84
CA VAL A 128 -3.56 -5.93 -2.42
C VAL A 128 -4.09 -7.31 -2.01
N ARG A 129 -5.23 -7.37 -1.32
CA ARG A 129 -5.84 -8.63 -0.92
C ARG A 129 -6.47 -9.39 -2.10
N MET A 130 -7.11 -8.69 -3.04
CA MET A 130 -7.54 -9.27 -4.32
C MET A 130 -6.35 -9.83 -5.09
N LEU A 131 -5.26 -9.07 -5.17
CA LEU A 131 -4.02 -9.51 -5.81
C LEU A 131 -3.45 -10.76 -5.15
N ALA A 132 -3.33 -10.78 -3.83
CA ALA A 132 -2.85 -11.96 -3.10
C ALA A 132 -3.77 -13.19 -3.31
N SER A 133 -5.10 -12.99 -3.37
CA SER A 133 -6.06 -14.05 -3.70
C SER A 133 -5.83 -14.61 -5.11
N ILE A 134 -5.63 -13.75 -6.11
CA ILE A 134 -5.33 -14.13 -7.49
C ILE A 134 -4.00 -14.90 -7.57
N LEU A 135 -2.95 -14.43 -6.89
CA LEU A 135 -1.65 -15.09 -6.88
C LEU A 135 -1.71 -16.47 -6.23
N ARG A 136 -2.48 -16.63 -5.13
CA ARG A 136 -2.73 -17.94 -4.51
C ARG A 136 -3.51 -18.87 -5.43
N ALA A 137 -4.52 -18.37 -6.14
CA ALA A 137 -5.27 -19.15 -7.14
C ALA A 137 -4.38 -19.61 -8.30
N ALA A 138 -3.30 -18.88 -8.59
CA ALA A 138 -2.27 -19.28 -9.54
C ALA A 138 -1.27 -20.30 -8.97
N GLY A 139 -1.43 -20.76 -7.72
CA GLY A 139 -0.55 -21.70 -7.07
C GLY A 139 0.75 -21.11 -6.51
N LEU A 140 0.86 -19.77 -6.43
CA LEU A 140 2.04 -19.08 -5.93
C LEU A 140 2.00 -18.91 -4.40
N ARG A 141 3.15 -19.08 -3.75
CA ARG A 141 3.33 -18.74 -2.34
C ARG A 141 3.45 -17.22 -2.24
N THR A 142 2.44 -16.59 -1.67
CA THR A 142 2.34 -15.14 -1.58
C THR A 142 1.67 -14.70 -0.29
N GLU A 143 1.96 -13.48 0.13
CA GLU A 143 1.28 -12.84 1.24
C GLU A 143 0.99 -11.37 0.92
N ALA A 144 -0.08 -10.84 1.53
CA ALA A 144 -0.41 -9.42 1.52
C ALA A 144 0.31 -8.75 2.68
N VAL A 145 1.24 -7.86 2.39
CA VAL A 145 2.17 -7.29 3.38
C VAL A 145 2.31 -5.77 3.22
N GLY A 146 2.97 -5.14 4.16
CA GLY A 146 3.30 -3.71 4.13
C GLY A 146 2.48 -2.90 5.13
N ASN A 147 1.70 -1.93 4.67
CA ASN A 147 0.84 -1.10 5.53
C ASN A 147 -0.41 -1.85 6.02
N ILE A 148 -0.45 -3.15 5.88
CA ILE A 148 -1.54 -4.07 6.29
C ILE A 148 -0.97 -5.39 6.78
N GLY A 149 -1.74 -6.09 7.65
CA GLY A 149 -1.49 -7.49 7.99
C GLY A 149 -0.10 -7.74 8.56
N VAL A 150 0.66 -8.60 7.88
CA VAL A 150 2.02 -8.97 8.25
C VAL A 150 2.98 -7.82 7.93
N SER A 151 3.88 -7.51 8.85
CA SER A 151 4.95 -6.54 8.61
C SER A 151 5.76 -6.96 7.38
N LEU A 152 6.03 -6.00 6.49
CA LEU A 152 6.87 -6.25 5.32
C LEU A 152 8.27 -6.73 5.72
N LEU A 153 8.82 -6.18 6.80
CA LEU A 153 10.11 -6.59 7.31
C LEU A 153 10.09 -8.04 7.79
N ASP A 154 9.06 -8.43 8.57
CA ASP A 154 8.92 -9.82 9.04
C ASP A 154 8.76 -10.82 7.88
N ALA A 155 8.04 -10.43 6.83
CA ALA A 155 7.90 -11.26 5.64
C ALA A 155 9.23 -11.46 4.89
N VAL A 156 10.10 -10.44 4.90
CA VAL A 156 11.39 -10.48 4.20
C VAL A 156 12.47 -11.22 4.98
N VAL A 157 12.53 -11.04 6.32
CA VAL A 157 13.56 -11.66 7.15
C VAL A 157 13.13 -13.00 7.76
N GLY A 158 11.84 -13.33 7.71
CA GLY A 158 11.27 -14.57 8.23
C GLY A 158 11.70 -15.81 7.47
N GLU A 159 11.35 -16.98 7.99
CA GLU A 159 11.74 -18.28 7.40
C GLU A 159 10.91 -18.64 6.15
N THR A 160 9.74 -18.03 5.97
CA THR A 160 8.84 -18.34 4.86
C THR A 160 9.40 -17.81 3.54
N GLU A 161 9.54 -18.69 2.57
CA GLU A 161 9.91 -18.31 1.22
C GLU A 161 8.66 -18.02 0.39
N TYR A 162 8.62 -16.84 -0.21
CA TYR A 162 7.56 -16.41 -1.11
C TYR A 162 8.02 -16.41 -2.56
N ASP A 163 7.12 -16.76 -3.47
CA ASP A 163 7.38 -16.66 -4.91
C ASP A 163 7.18 -15.22 -5.41
N VAL A 164 6.31 -14.46 -4.73
CA VAL A 164 5.98 -13.05 -4.98
C VAL A 164 5.27 -12.46 -3.76
N LEU A 165 5.44 -11.16 -3.50
CA LEU A 165 4.72 -10.45 -2.45
C LEU A 165 3.75 -9.41 -3.04
N ALA A 166 2.52 -9.36 -2.50
CA ALA A 166 1.56 -8.29 -2.76
C ALA A 166 1.73 -7.22 -1.67
N VAL A 167 2.23 -6.04 -2.06
CA VAL A 167 2.74 -5.05 -1.09
C VAL A 167 1.89 -3.79 -1.09
N GLU A 168 1.28 -3.48 0.06
CA GLU A 168 0.62 -2.18 0.28
C GLU A 168 1.62 -1.15 0.78
N LEU A 169 1.68 0.02 0.11
CA LEU A 169 2.56 1.12 0.49
C LEU A 169 1.78 2.42 0.70
N SER A 170 2.01 3.08 1.84
CA SER A 170 1.54 4.43 2.11
C SER A 170 2.48 5.47 1.49
N SER A 171 2.00 6.73 1.36
CA SER A 171 2.86 7.84 0.93
C SER A 171 4.00 8.11 1.91
N TYR A 172 3.76 7.93 3.21
CA TYR A 172 4.80 8.05 4.24
C TYR A 172 5.93 7.04 4.06
N GLN A 173 5.58 5.78 3.79
CA GLN A 173 6.56 4.73 3.54
C GLN A 173 7.37 4.97 2.27
N LEU A 174 6.71 5.41 1.20
CA LEU A 174 7.36 5.73 -0.07
C LEU A 174 8.31 6.92 0.03
N HIS A 175 7.98 7.92 0.88
CA HIS A 175 8.87 9.06 1.16
C HIS A 175 10.27 8.60 1.62
N TRP A 176 10.31 7.58 2.47
CA TRP A 176 11.52 7.05 3.09
C TRP A 176 12.09 5.80 2.40
N ALA A 177 11.67 5.49 1.17
CA ALA A 177 12.10 4.30 0.42
C ALA A 177 12.76 4.64 -0.92
N PRO A 178 13.94 5.29 -0.92
CA PRO A 178 14.57 5.84 -2.14
C PRO A 178 15.09 4.77 -3.10
N SER A 179 15.34 3.54 -2.67
CA SER A 179 15.91 2.52 -3.53
C SER A 179 14.95 1.40 -3.92
N LEU A 180 13.68 1.54 -3.56
CA LEU A 180 12.65 0.59 -3.99
C LEU A 180 12.62 0.49 -5.53
N ARG A 181 12.61 -0.75 -6.05
CA ARG A 181 12.50 -1.08 -7.47
C ARG A 181 11.56 -2.28 -7.60
N ALA A 182 10.26 -2.02 -7.67
CA ALA A 182 9.28 -3.08 -7.73
C ALA A 182 9.29 -3.81 -9.08
N HIS A 183 8.81 -5.04 -9.13
CA HIS A 183 8.55 -5.74 -10.38
C HIS A 183 7.48 -5.00 -11.19
N SER A 184 6.39 -4.65 -10.53
CA SER A 184 5.32 -3.84 -11.07
C SER A 184 4.62 -3.10 -9.93
N ALA A 185 4.07 -1.92 -10.21
CA ALA A 185 3.36 -1.15 -9.21
C ALA A 185 2.10 -0.49 -9.76
N ALA A 186 1.15 -0.18 -8.87
CA ALA A 186 -0.08 0.53 -9.20
C ALA A 186 -0.28 1.76 -8.30
N VAL A 187 -0.68 2.89 -8.90
CA VAL A 187 -1.30 4.02 -8.21
C VAL A 187 -2.78 4.04 -8.56
N LEU A 188 -3.64 3.79 -7.57
CA LEU A 188 -5.06 3.58 -7.80
C LEU A 188 -5.83 4.87 -8.05
N ASN A 189 -5.51 5.91 -7.30
CA ASN A 189 -6.13 7.23 -7.32
C ASN A 189 -5.34 8.21 -6.47
N LEU A 190 -5.56 9.50 -6.73
CA LEU A 190 -5.00 10.61 -5.99
C LEU A 190 -6.12 11.58 -5.58
N ALA A 191 -6.35 11.74 -4.29
CA ALA A 191 -7.24 12.73 -3.73
C ALA A 191 -6.57 13.37 -2.49
N PRO A 192 -6.93 14.60 -2.12
CA PRO A 192 -6.34 15.26 -0.96
C PRO A 192 -6.44 14.43 0.30
N ASP A 193 -5.29 14.12 0.90
CA ASP A 193 -5.17 13.41 2.17
C ASP A 193 -3.77 13.69 2.73
N HIS A 194 -3.61 13.67 4.06
CA HIS A 194 -2.31 13.82 4.73
C HIS A 194 -1.51 15.08 4.35
N LEU A 195 -2.17 16.17 3.96
CA LEU A 195 -1.51 17.42 3.55
C LEU A 195 -0.81 18.13 4.72
N ASP A 196 -1.22 17.85 5.95
CA ASP A 196 -0.55 18.25 7.19
C ASP A 196 0.85 17.66 7.33
N TRP A 197 1.08 16.51 6.75
CA TRP A 197 2.38 15.82 6.76
C TRP A 197 3.22 16.15 5.52
N HIS A 198 2.62 16.11 4.32
CA HIS A 198 3.33 16.31 3.04
C HIS A 198 3.50 17.80 2.67
N GLY A 199 2.71 18.70 3.28
CA GLY A 199 2.72 20.14 3.02
C GLY A 199 1.92 20.57 1.79
N SER A 200 1.84 19.77 0.73
CA SER A 200 1.06 20.07 -0.48
C SER A 200 0.57 18.82 -1.18
N MET A 201 -0.38 18.97 -2.11
CA MET A 201 -0.88 17.87 -2.95
C MET A 201 0.18 17.38 -3.93
N GLU A 202 1.02 18.27 -4.43
CA GLU A 202 2.14 17.95 -5.32
C GLU A 202 3.16 17.07 -4.62
N ALA A 203 3.56 17.41 -3.38
CA ALA A 203 4.49 16.61 -2.58
C ALA A 203 3.89 15.23 -2.24
N TYR A 204 2.59 15.19 -1.90
CA TYR A 204 1.87 13.94 -1.65
C TYR A 204 1.84 13.03 -2.89
N ALA A 205 1.53 13.59 -4.07
CA ALA A 205 1.53 12.88 -5.33
C ALA A 205 2.94 12.40 -5.71
N ALA A 206 3.95 13.26 -5.56
CA ALA A 206 5.35 12.92 -5.84
C ALA A 206 5.83 11.75 -4.97
N ASP A 207 5.52 11.75 -3.67
CA ASP A 207 5.88 10.63 -2.79
C ASP A 207 5.20 9.31 -3.22
N LYS A 208 3.93 9.35 -3.65
CA LYS A 208 3.27 8.16 -4.21
C LYS A 208 3.88 7.73 -5.55
N GLY A 209 4.27 8.66 -6.39
CA GLY A 209 4.91 8.41 -7.69
C GLY A 209 6.20 7.61 -7.57
N ARG A 210 6.92 7.71 -6.45
CA ARG A 210 8.15 6.92 -6.18
C ARG A 210 7.93 5.42 -6.31
N VAL A 211 6.69 4.93 -6.16
CA VAL A 211 6.39 3.50 -6.35
C VAL A 211 6.71 3.00 -7.77
N TYR A 212 6.77 3.90 -8.74
CA TYR A 212 7.07 3.57 -10.13
C TYR A 212 8.56 3.58 -10.46
N GLU A 213 9.40 4.24 -9.63
CA GLU A 213 10.82 4.37 -9.88
C GLU A 213 11.51 3.01 -10.03
N GLY A 214 12.21 2.84 -11.16
CA GLY A 214 12.94 1.62 -11.48
C GLY A 214 12.08 0.36 -11.60
N ASN A 215 10.78 0.48 -11.83
CA ASN A 215 9.93 -0.68 -12.09
C ASN A 215 10.41 -1.44 -13.32
N THR A 216 10.37 -2.77 -13.26
CA THR A 216 10.99 -3.60 -14.30
C THR A 216 10.01 -4.08 -15.37
N VAL A 217 8.69 -4.18 -15.05
CA VAL A 217 7.70 -4.80 -15.96
C VAL A 217 6.51 -3.90 -16.25
N ALA A 218 5.85 -3.34 -15.24
CA ALA A 218 4.66 -2.53 -15.48
C ALA A 218 4.44 -1.42 -14.44
N CYS A 219 3.98 -0.26 -14.92
CA CYS A 219 3.40 0.82 -14.14
C CYS A 219 1.90 0.86 -14.44
N VAL A 220 1.07 0.53 -13.44
CA VAL A 220 -0.39 0.44 -13.58
C VAL A 220 -1.03 1.73 -13.08
N TYR A 221 -1.86 2.38 -13.92
CA TYR A 221 -2.49 3.66 -13.61
C TYR A 221 -3.99 3.66 -13.90
N ASN A 222 -4.71 4.56 -13.28
CA ASN A 222 -6.14 4.73 -13.44
C ASN A 222 -6.46 5.72 -14.56
N VAL A 223 -7.06 5.25 -15.65
CA VAL A 223 -7.43 6.09 -16.80
C VAL A 223 -8.43 7.21 -16.42
N ALA A 224 -9.25 6.96 -15.39
CA ALA A 224 -10.23 7.95 -14.92
C ALA A 224 -9.60 9.03 -14.00
N ASP A 225 -8.34 8.86 -13.59
CA ASP A 225 -7.59 9.81 -12.77
C ASP A 225 -6.29 10.20 -13.48
N PRO A 226 -6.30 11.28 -14.28
CA PRO A 226 -5.14 11.70 -15.09
C PRO A 226 -3.86 11.93 -14.27
N ALA A 227 -3.98 12.34 -13.01
CA ALA A 227 -2.81 12.54 -12.17
C ALA A 227 -2.01 11.26 -11.96
N THR A 228 -2.66 10.09 -11.98
CA THR A 228 -1.95 8.79 -11.90
C THR A 228 -1.19 8.47 -13.18
N GLU A 229 -1.69 8.89 -14.35
CA GLU A 229 -0.99 8.74 -15.63
C GLU A 229 0.21 9.69 -15.72
N ASP A 230 0.08 10.92 -15.21
CA ASP A 230 1.18 11.87 -15.16
C ASP A 230 2.35 11.34 -14.33
N LEU A 231 2.09 10.70 -13.19
CA LEU A 231 3.12 10.02 -12.41
C LEU A 231 3.87 8.93 -13.20
N VAL A 232 3.16 8.18 -14.05
CA VAL A 232 3.81 7.17 -14.91
C VAL A 232 4.70 7.82 -15.97
N ARG A 233 4.28 8.96 -16.52
CA ARG A 233 5.06 9.70 -17.54
C ARG A 233 6.35 10.29 -16.98
N GLU A 234 6.34 10.67 -15.70
CA GLU A 234 7.47 11.29 -15.01
C GLU A 234 8.46 10.27 -14.43
N ALA A 235 8.03 9.00 -14.26
CA ALA A 235 8.83 7.98 -13.62
C ALA A 235 10.03 7.53 -14.46
N ASP A 236 11.20 7.39 -13.82
CA ASP A 236 12.35 6.71 -14.39
C ASP A 236 12.24 5.20 -14.16
N VAL A 237 12.05 4.45 -15.24
CA VAL A 237 11.77 3.01 -15.20
C VAL A 237 12.79 2.22 -16.00
N GLU A 238 12.90 0.91 -15.75
CA GLU A 238 13.77 0.03 -16.53
C GLU A 238 13.29 -0.12 -17.98
N GLU A 239 14.24 -0.32 -18.89
CA GLU A 239 13.93 -0.52 -20.30
C GLU A 239 12.99 -1.70 -20.51
N GLY A 240 11.91 -1.50 -21.25
CA GLY A 240 10.85 -2.49 -21.48
C GLY A 240 9.71 -2.46 -20.46
N CYS A 241 9.80 -1.68 -19.39
CA CYS A 241 8.69 -1.45 -18.49
C CYS A 241 7.53 -0.77 -19.23
N ARG A 242 6.29 -1.21 -18.98
CA ARG A 242 5.11 -0.80 -19.72
C ARG A 242 4.13 0.01 -18.87
N ALA A 243 3.58 1.08 -19.42
CA ALA A 243 2.42 1.76 -18.86
C ALA A 243 1.15 0.97 -19.18
N ILE A 244 0.40 0.58 -18.15
CA ILE A 244 -0.82 -0.24 -18.23
C ILE A 244 -1.97 0.52 -17.57
N GLY A 245 -2.96 0.93 -18.34
CA GLY A 245 -4.14 1.59 -17.80
C GLY A 245 -5.20 0.61 -17.32
N PHE A 246 -6.00 1.00 -16.32
CA PHE A 246 -7.27 0.34 -16.03
C PHE A 246 -8.44 1.33 -16.05
N THR A 247 -9.62 0.88 -16.49
CA THR A 247 -10.81 1.71 -16.66
C THR A 247 -12.10 0.92 -16.42
N LEU A 248 -13.15 1.57 -15.96
CA LEU A 248 -14.48 0.95 -15.88
C LEU A 248 -15.20 0.90 -17.24
N GLY A 249 -14.65 1.56 -18.25
CA GLY A 249 -15.13 1.50 -19.63
C GLY A 249 -14.42 0.44 -20.47
N ALA A 250 -14.73 0.42 -21.77
CA ALA A 250 -14.06 -0.45 -22.73
C ALA A 250 -12.58 -0.09 -22.86
N PRO A 251 -11.67 -1.08 -22.70
CA PRO A 251 -10.23 -0.81 -22.69
C PRO A 251 -9.68 -0.52 -24.08
N GLY A 252 -8.77 0.44 -24.17
CA GLY A 252 -7.87 0.63 -25.30
C GLY A 252 -6.69 -0.37 -25.28
N PRO A 253 -5.80 -0.34 -26.30
CA PRO A 253 -4.55 -1.09 -26.27
C PRO A 253 -3.71 -0.74 -25.04
N SER A 254 -3.11 -1.74 -24.40
CA SER A 254 -2.37 -1.62 -23.12
C SER A 254 -3.25 -1.21 -21.92
N GLN A 255 -4.54 -1.53 -21.96
CA GLN A 255 -5.45 -1.30 -20.84
C GLN A 255 -6.23 -2.57 -20.48
N LEU A 256 -6.67 -2.62 -19.22
CA LEU A 256 -7.72 -3.50 -18.74
C LEU A 256 -9.00 -2.68 -18.52
N GLY A 257 -10.17 -3.28 -18.75
CA GLY A 257 -11.43 -2.56 -18.59
C GLY A 257 -12.64 -3.48 -18.55
N VAL A 258 -13.81 -2.93 -18.74
CA VAL A 258 -15.08 -3.66 -18.71
C VAL A 258 -15.80 -3.54 -20.05
N VAL A 259 -16.25 -4.68 -20.58
CA VAL A 259 -17.08 -4.77 -21.80
C VAL A 259 -18.22 -5.74 -21.49
N ASP A 260 -19.46 -5.31 -21.64
CA ASP A 260 -20.66 -6.13 -21.46
C ASP A 260 -20.68 -6.93 -20.13
N GLY A 261 -20.22 -6.31 -19.04
CA GLY A 261 -20.17 -6.94 -17.71
C GLY A 261 -19.01 -7.92 -17.52
N ILE A 262 -18.02 -7.94 -18.40
CA ILE A 262 -16.83 -8.79 -18.36
C ILE A 262 -15.59 -7.92 -18.17
N LEU A 263 -14.71 -8.30 -17.23
CA LEU A 263 -13.38 -7.74 -17.08
C LEU A 263 -12.50 -8.27 -18.22
N VAL A 264 -11.90 -7.36 -18.98
CA VAL A 264 -11.18 -7.66 -20.21
C VAL A 264 -9.76 -7.11 -20.18
N ASP A 265 -8.80 -7.90 -20.61
CA ASP A 265 -7.39 -7.55 -20.77
C ASP A 265 -7.03 -7.31 -22.24
N ARG A 266 -6.61 -6.09 -22.58
CA ARG A 266 -6.00 -5.71 -23.86
C ARG A 266 -4.55 -5.27 -23.69
N ALA A 267 -3.91 -5.64 -22.61
CA ALA A 267 -2.53 -5.28 -22.32
C ALA A 267 -1.56 -6.46 -22.50
N PHE A 268 -1.94 -7.64 -22.01
CA PHE A 268 -1.07 -8.82 -21.92
C PHE A 268 -1.51 -9.94 -22.87
N VAL A 269 -1.98 -9.54 -24.05
CA VAL A 269 -2.34 -10.41 -25.16
C VAL A 269 -1.33 -10.28 -26.31
N ALA A 270 -1.26 -11.28 -27.20
CA ALA A 270 -0.27 -11.33 -28.28
C ALA A 270 -0.40 -10.12 -29.25
N ASP A 271 -1.63 -9.78 -29.65
CA ASP A 271 -1.92 -8.60 -30.46
C ASP A 271 -2.96 -7.70 -29.76
N ARG A 272 -2.48 -6.78 -28.91
CA ARG A 272 -3.33 -5.86 -28.13
C ARG A 272 -4.19 -4.91 -28.99
N HIS A 273 -3.88 -4.76 -30.27
CA HIS A 273 -4.67 -3.94 -31.17
C HIS A 273 -5.90 -4.67 -31.71
N LYS A 274 -5.86 -5.99 -31.80
CA LYS A 274 -6.89 -6.83 -32.42
C LYS A 274 -7.52 -7.84 -31.47
N GLN A 275 -6.87 -8.12 -30.33
CA GLN A 275 -7.30 -9.15 -29.42
C GLN A 275 -7.63 -8.58 -28.05
N ALA A 276 -8.53 -9.24 -27.38
CA ALA A 276 -8.87 -9.02 -25.98
C ALA A 276 -9.05 -10.37 -25.30
N GLN A 277 -8.65 -10.46 -24.05
CA GLN A 277 -8.76 -11.66 -23.22
C GLN A 277 -9.78 -11.42 -22.10
N GLU A 278 -10.81 -12.24 -22.05
CA GLU A 278 -11.72 -12.26 -20.90
C GLU A 278 -10.98 -12.76 -19.65
N LEU A 279 -11.21 -12.07 -18.53
CA LEU A 279 -10.60 -12.40 -17.24
C LEU A 279 -11.63 -12.95 -16.26
N ALA A 280 -12.72 -12.23 -16.03
CA ALA A 280 -13.76 -12.56 -15.05
C ALA A 280 -15.06 -11.81 -15.39
N GLU A 281 -16.18 -12.22 -14.83
CA GLU A 281 -17.40 -11.42 -14.84
C GLU A 281 -17.38 -10.35 -13.74
N VAL A 282 -18.06 -9.23 -13.94
CA VAL A 282 -18.25 -8.21 -12.88
C VAL A 282 -18.87 -8.81 -11.62
N SER A 283 -19.77 -9.79 -11.80
CA SER A 283 -20.41 -10.56 -10.71
C SER A 283 -19.43 -11.42 -9.88
N ASP A 284 -18.23 -11.68 -10.38
CA ASP A 284 -17.16 -12.38 -9.64
C ASP A 284 -16.46 -11.48 -8.63
N VAL A 285 -16.71 -10.15 -8.67
CA VAL A 285 -16.18 -9.16 -7.73
C VAL A 285 -17.18 -8.94 -6.61
N ASP A 286 -16.78 -9.15 -5.37
CA ASP A 286 -17.64 -9.02 -4.20
C ASP A 286 -17.21 -7.86 -3.27
N PRO A 287 -18.10 -6.86 -2.99
CA PRO A 287 -19.30 -6.53 -3.75
C PRO A 287 -18.99 -5.93 -5.13
N PRO A 288 -19.85 -6.08 -6.14
CA PRO A 288 -19.60 -5.59 -7.50
C PRO A 288 -19.87 -4.07 -7.63
N ALA A 289 -19.33 -3.28 -6.71
CA ALA A 289 -19.41 -1.84 -6.71
C ALA A 289 -18.34 -1.24 -7.66
N PRO A 290 -18.57 -0.07 -8.29
CA PRO A 290 -17.64 0.50 -9.26
C PRO A 290 -16.19 0.60 -8.75
N HIS A 291 -15.97 1.06 -7.53
CA HIS A 291 -14.64 1.17 -6.93
C HIS A 291 -13.98 -0.21 -6.71
N ASN A 292 -14.74 -1.26 -6.37
CA ASN A 292 -14.21 -2.61 -6.23
C ASN A 292 -13.90 -3.25 -7.58
N ILE A 293 -14.67 -2.95 -8.61
CA ILE A 293 -14.36 -3.36 -9.99
C ILE A 293 -13.05 -2.71 -10.44
N ALA A 294 -12.85 -1.42 -10.14
CA ALA A 294 -11.60 -0.72 -10.41
C ALA A 294 -10.41 -1.36 -9.65
N ASN A 295 -10.60 -1.68 -8.36
CA ASN A 295 -9.60 -2.38 -7.55
C ASN A 295 -9.26 -3.77 -8.14
N ALA A 296 -10.27 -4.52 -8.59
CA ALA A 296 -10.10 -5.83 -9.22
C ALA A 296 -9.33 -5.73 -10.55
N LEU A 297 -9.61 -4.71 -11.37
CA LEU A 297 -8.88 -4.45 -12.62
C LEU A 297 -7.40 -4.11 -12.35
N ALA A 298 -7.11 -3.29 -11.34
CA ALA A 298 -5.74 -2.98 -10.94
C ALA A 298 -4.99 -4.22 -10.42
N ALA A 299 -5.64 -5.03 -9.58
CA ALA A 299 -5.09 -6.30 -9.09
C ALA A 299 -4.83 -7.29 -10.24
N ALA A 300 -5.80 -7.40 -11.18
CA ALA A 300 -5.65 -8.23 -12.37
C ALA A 300 -4.50 -7.74 -13.27
N ALA A 301 -4.33 -6.43 -13.45
CA ALA A 301 -3.23 -5.88 -14.23
C ALA A 301 -1.87 -6.24 -13.66
N LEU A 302 -1.68 -6.12 -12.33
CA LEU A 302 -0.46 -6.53 -11.65
C LEU A 302 -0.21 -8.05 -11.75
N ALA A 303 -1.24 -8.86 -11.54
CA ALA A 303 -1.15 -10.31 -11.67
C ALA A 303 -0.80 -10.74 -13.11
N ARG A 304 -1.44 -10.13 -14.11
CA ARG A 304 -1.14 -10.37 -15.53
C ARG A 304 0.28 -9.93 -15.91
N ALA A 305 0.76 -8.81 -15.37
CA ALA A 305 2.15 -8.37 -15.52
C ALA A 305 3.14 -9.40 -14.95
N PHE A 306 2.77 -10.11 -13.89
CA PHE A 306 3.57 -11.19 -13.31
C PHE A 306 3.44 -12.52 -14.09
N GLY A 307 2.58 -12.59 -15.11
CA GLY A 307 2.40 -13.78 -15.94
C GLY A 307 1.27 -14.73 -15.48
N VAL A 308 0.44 -14.32 -14.53
CA VAL A 308 -0.70 -15.09 -14.06
C VAL A 308 -1.71 -15.32 -15.20
N GLN A 309 -2.20 -16.55 -15.33
CA GLN A 309 -3.15 -16.91 -16.36
C GLN A 309 -4.57 -16.38 -16.09
N PRO A 310 -5.38 -16.06 -17.11
CA PRO A 310 -6.73 -15.52 -16.97
C PRO A 310 -7.65 -16.32 -16.02
N ALA A 311 -7.58 -17.65 -16.09
CA ALA A 311 -8.38 -18.51 -15.21
C ALA A 311 -8.08 -18.28 -13.72
N ALA A 312 -6.82 -18.10 -13.35
CA ALA A 312 -6.44 -17.83 -11.97
C ALA A 312 -6.87 -16.42 -11.50
N VAL A 313 -6.95 -15.43 -12.41
CA VAL A 313 -7.52 -14.11 -12.10
C VAL A 313 -8.99 -14.28 -11.70
N ARG A 314 -9.80 -14.98 -12.50
CA ARG A 314 -11.20 -15.26 -12.20
C ARG A 314 -11.35 -16.02 -10.89
N ASP A 315 -10.62 -17.11 -10.74
CA ASP A 315 -10.75 -17.99 -9.57
C ASP A 315 -10.33 -17.28 -8.29
N GLY A 316 -9.31 -16.41 -8.35
CA GLY A 316 -8.87 -15.59 -7.24
C GLY A 316 -9.86 -14.49 -6.87
N LEU A 317 -10.53 -13.84 -7.83
CA LEU A 317 -11.58 -12.87 -7.56
C LEU A 317 -12.81 -13.55 -6.90
N ARG A 318 -13.22 -14.72 -7.37
CA ARG A 318 -14.29 -15.52 -6.76
C ARG A 318 -13.97 -15.99 -5.33
N ALA A 319 -12.70 -16.28 -5.07
CA ALA A 319 -12.24 -16.72 -3.75
C ALA A 319 -12.03 -15.56 -2.77
N PHE A 320 -11.88 -14.34 -3.27
CA PHE A 320 -11.69 -13.16 -2.43
C PHE A 320 -12.91 -12.92 -1.52
N ARG A 321 -12.64 -12.49 -0.29
CA ARG A 321 -13.66 -12.01 0.65
C ARG A 321 -13.22 -10.66 1.19
N PRO A 322 -14.14 -9.67 1.19
CA PRO A 322 -13.87 -8.36 1.77
C PRO A 322 -13.46 -8.44 3.22
N ASP A 323 -12.66 -7.47 3.66
CA ASP A 323 -12.38 -7.30 5.07
C ASP A 323 -13.62 -6.84 5.83
N ALA A 324 -13.64 -7.16 7.11
CA ALA A 324 -14.59 -6.57 8.05
C ALA A 324 -14.59 -5.04 7.95
N HIS A 325 -15.75 -4.43 8.08
CA HIS A 325 -15.94 -2.98 8.06
C HIS A 325 -15.65 -2.28 6.72
N ARG A 326 -15.67 -3.01 5.60
CA ARG A 326 -15.52 -2.46 4.23
C ARG A 326 -16.67 -2.90 3.34
N ILE A 327 -17.77 -2.13 3.38
CA ILE A 327 -19.04 -2.48 2.74
C ILE A 327 -19.44 -3.91 3.16
N GLU A 328 -19.20 -4.23 4.42
CA GLU A 328 -19.46 -5.55 4.98
C GLU A 328 -20.96 -5.76 5.16
N HIS A 329 -21.51 -6.80 4.54
CA HIS A 329 -22.88 -7.21 4.78
C HIS A 329 -23.00 -7.79 6.20
N VAL A 330 -23.77 -7.09 7.06
CA VAL A 330 -23.95 -7.47 8.46
C VAL A 330 -25.20 -8.34 8.63
N ALA A 331 -26.31 -7.90 8.07
CA ALA A 331 -27.60 -8.60 8.18
C ALA A 331 -28.59 -8.12 7.11
N ASP A 332 -29.59 -8.93 6.81
CA ASP A 332 -30.83 -8.54 6.11
C ASP A 332 -32.02 -8.72 7.10
N LEU A 333 -32.69 -7.63 7.44
CA LEU A 333 -33.84 -7.60 8.32
C LEU A 333 -35.00 -6.82 7.67
N ASP A 334 -36.18 -7.39 7.57
CA ASP A 334 -37.39 -6.76 7.02
C ASP A 334 -37.13 -6.03 5.66
N GLU A 335 -36.47 -6.72 4.71
CA GLU A 335 -36.10 -6.21 3.38
C GLU A 335 -35.06 -5.08 3.42
N VAL A 336 -34.51 -4.76 4.57
CA VAL A 336 -33.41 -3.78 4.73
C VAL A 336 -32.08 -4.49 4.90
N ARG A 337 -31.12 -4.15 4.04
CA ARG A 337 -29.73 -4.62 4.16
C ARG A 337 -28.95 -3.70 5.08
N TYR A 338 -28.35 -4.27 6.12
CA TYR A 338 -27.42 -3.58 7.01
C TYR A 338 -26.00 -3.81 6.56
N VAL A 339 -25.27 -2.71 6.37
CA VAL A 339 -23.90 -2.72 5.85
C VAL A 339 -23.01 -1.91 6.78
N ASP A 340 -21.86 -2.48 7.16
CA ASP A 340 -20.82 -1.79 7.91
C ASP A 340 -19.69 -1.34 6.97
N ASP A 341 -19.46 -0.04 6.95
CA ASP A 341 -18.38 0.58 6.18
C ASP A 341 -17.59 1.58 7.03
N SER A 342 -17.41 1.28 8.31
CA SER A 342 -16.70 2.14 9.26
C SER A 342 -15.22 2.37 8.93
N LYS A 343 -14.67 1.66 7.94
CA LYS A 343 -13.35 1.91 7.34
C LYS A 343 -13.34 3.01 6.28
N ALA A 344 -14.47 3.51 5.80
CA ALA A 344 -14.55 4.71 4.96
C ALA A 344 -14.32 5.96 5.83
N THR A 345 -13.07 6.29 6.09
CA THR A 345 -12.64 7.33 7.04
C THR A 345 -12.40 8.71 6.42
N ASN A 346 -12.76 8.88 5.15
CA ASN A 346 -12.71 10.16 4.44
C ASN A 346 -13.90 10.29 3.48
N THR A 347 -14.18 11.52 3.01
CA THR A 347 -15.33 11.83 2.16
C THR A 347 -15.33 11.08 0.83
N HIS A 348 -14.17 10.90 0.19
CA HIS A 348 -14.06 10.17 -1.07
C HIS A 348 -14.36 8.67 -0.92
N ALA A 349 -13.86 8.04 0.15
CA ALA A 349 -14.20 6.65 0.44
C ALA A 349 -15.70 6.49 0.69
N THR A 350 -16.28 7.39 1.47
CA THR A 350 -17.72 7.41 1.77
C THR A 350 -18.57 7.63 0.51
N GLU A 351 -18.15 8.56 -0.38
CA GLU A 351 -18.85 8.79 -1.66
C GLU A 351 -18.88 7.52 -2.51
N ALA A 352 -17.75 6.83 -2.64
CA ALA A 352 -17.66 5.57 -3.36
C ALA A 352 -18.58 4.49 -2.77
N SER A 353 -18.68 4.42 -1.43
CA SER A 353 -19.55 3.47 -0.72
C SER A 353 -21.02 3.80 -0.90
N LEU A 354 -21.40 5.08 -0.81
CA LEU A 354 -22.78 5.53 -1.06
C LEU A 354 -23.20 5.31 -2.53
N ALA A 355 -22.24 5.29 -3.47
CA ALA A 355 -22.51 4.98 -4.87
C ALA A 355 -22.85 3.49 -5.11
N ALA A 356 -22.57 2.59 -4.16
CA ALA A 356 -22.82 1.16 -4.30
C ALA A 356 -24.31 0.78 -4.19
N TYR A 357 -25.18 1.66 -3.68
CA TYR A 357 -26.58 1.39 -3.40
C TYR A 357 -27.50 2.50 -3.90
N ASP A 358 -28.71 2.17 -4.33
CA ASP A 358 -29.68 3.12 -4.90
C ASP A 358 -30.57 3.80 -3.85
N SER A 359 -30.75 3.20 -2.67
CA SER A 359 -31.63 3.69 -1.61
C SER A 359 -30.97 3.44 -0.26
N ILE A 360 -30.64 4.50 0.48
CA ILE A 360 -29.76 4.43 1.64
C ILE A 360 -30.33 5.22 2.81
N VAL A 361 -30.32 4.63 4.00
CA VAL A 361 -30.32 5.35 5.28
C VAL A 361 -28.88 5.36 5.76
N TRP A 362 -28.26 6.55 5.85
CA TRP A 362 -26.87 6.68 6.17
C TRP A 362 -26.66 7.06 7.63
N ILE A 363 -25.98 6.20 8.37
CA ILE A 363 -25.56 6.45 9.75
C ILE A 363 -24.09 6.89 9.72
N ALA A 364 -23.84 8.17 9.96
CA ALA A 364 -22.50 8.75 9.98
C ALA A 364 -22.10 9.16 11.38
N GLY A 365 -20.81 9.01 11.72
CA GLY A 365 -20.27 9.39 13.02
C GLY A 365 -18.74 9.42 13.03
N GLY A 366 -18.15 9.83 14.15
CA GLY A 366 -16.71 9.96 14.33
C GLY A 366 -16.19 11.38 14.24
N LEU A 367 -14.86 11.53 14.09
CA LEU A 367 -14.18 12.83 14.01
C LEU A 367 -14.07 13.28 12.55
N ALA A 368 -14.53 14.51 12.27
CA ALA A 368 -14.50 15.08 10.92
C ALA A 368 -13.08 15.36 10.37
N LYS A 369 -12.08 15.49 11.23
CA LYS A 369 -10.67 15.77 10.87
C LYS A 369 -10.50 16.94 9.89
N GLY A 370 -11.34 17.97 10.04
CA GLY A 370 -11.36 19.13 9.16
C GLY A 370 -12.11 18.96 7.83
N ALA A 371 -12.71 17.79 7.56
CA ALA A 371 -13.53 17.59 6.38
C ALA A 371 -14.89 18.28 6.48
N THR A 372 -15.42 18.77 5.35
CA THR A 372 -16.80 19.21 5.16
C THR A 372 -17.60 18.14 4.42
N PHE A 373 -18.89 18.03 4.73
CA PHE A 373 -19.75 16.96 4.20
C PHE A 373 -20.82 17.45 3.22
N ASP A 374 -20.88 18.78 2.97
CA ASP A 374 -21.94 19.38 2.16
C ASP A 374 -21.97 18.79 0.74
N GLU A 375 -20.83 18.72 0.06
CA GLU A 375 -20.72 18.17 -1.29
C GLU A 375 -21.07 16.69 -1.33
N LEU A 376 -20.64 15.92 -0.33
CA LEU A 376 -20.95 14.50 -0.21
C LEU A 376 -22.45 14.25 -0.07
N VAL A 377 -23.13 15.03 0.80
CA VAL A 377 -24.57 14.93 1.02
C VAL A 377 -25.33 15.36 -0.23
N ILE A 378 -24.94 16.44 -0.87
CA ILE A 378 -25.56 16.93 -2.13
C ILE A 378 -25.40 15.86 -3.23
N GLY A 379 -24.20 15.30 -3.41
CA GLY A 379 -23.91 14.27 -4.39
C GLY A 379 -24.74 12.98 -4.19
N ALA A 380 -24.95 12.58 -2.93
CA ALA A 380 -25.71 11.40 -2.57
C ALA A 380 -27.23 11.64 -2.40
N ALA A 381 -27.72 12.89 -2.49
CA ALA A 381 -29.10 13.27 -2.12
C ALA A 381 -30.20 12.46 -2.77
N LYS A 382 -30.01 12.01 -4.01
CA LYS A 382 -31.01 11.17 -4.70
C LYS A 382 -31.13 9.76 -4.13
N ARG A 383 -30.10 9.28 -3.47
CA ARG A 383 -30.00 7.93 -2.88
C ARG A 383 -30.36 7.92 -1.41
N LEU A 384 -30.13 9.03 -0.69
CA LEU A 384 -30.41 9.16 0.73
C LEU A 384 -31.90 9.20 1.04
N ARG A 385 -32.33 8.46 2.05
CA ARG A 385 -33.70 8.44 2.61
C ARG A 385 -33.71 8.91 4.06
N GLY A 386 -32.58 9.00 4.70
CA GLY A 386 -32.38 9.48 6.06
C GLY A 386 -30.91 9.42 6.42
#